data_8129a000da2b6a9ed00a0421a502f45c
#
_entry.id   8129a000da2b6a9ed00a0421a502f45c
#
_cell.length_a   1.000
_cell.length_b   1.000
_cell.length_c   1.000
_cell.angle_alpha   90.00
_cell.angle_beta   90.00
_cell.angle_gamma   90.00
#
_symmetry.space_group_name_H-M   'P 1'
#
loop_
_entity.id
_entity.type
_entity.pdbx_description
1 polymer ?
#
loop_
_entity_poly.entity_id
_entity_poly.type
_entity_poly.pdbx_seq_one_letter_code
_entity_poly.pdbx_strand_id
1 'polypeptide(L)'
;MAKPLKYIFQGLFYAVFMGAIGYFSTSPAYTHMPPDETLIKLSFSHAGQRKGACRERTPEEIAQLPMAQRKVTMVCPRERIDVIVELEMDGKLLYHEVLKPGGLSRSSISSIYRRVPVKAGIHTLKARLNDNGEDGFNYAHEETVTLDPGRVMLIDFRDGRFVFKTHNATK
;
A
#
# COMPACT_ATOMS: atom_id res chain seq x y z
N MET A 1 -26.20 -30.47 -51.29
CA MET A 1 -26.77 -30.80 -49.96
C MET A 1 -25.88 -30.46 -48.75
N ALA A 2 -24.68 -29.92 -48.91
CA ALA A 2 -23.76 -29.64 -47.78
C ALA A 2 -23.91 -28.28 -47.08
N LYS A 3 -24.59 -27.32 -47.71
CA LYS A 3 -24.72 -25.97 -47.13
C LYS A 3 -25.58 -25.89 -45.86
N PRO A 4 -26.79 -26.49 -45.78
CA PRO A 4 -27.62 -26.40 -44.58
C PRO A 4 -26.97 -27.06 -43.35
N LEU A 5 -26.28 -28.18 -43.53
CA LEU A 5 -25.61 -28.89 -42.47
C LEU A 5 -24.49 -28.06 -41.83
N LYS A 6 -23.74 -27.28 -42.63
CA LYS A 6 -22.71 -26.37 -42.15
C LYS A 6 -23.29 -25.26 -41.21
N TYR A 7 -24.44 -24.69 -41.59
CA TYR A 7 -25.08 -23.66 -40.76
C TYR A 7 -25.65 -24.22 -39.45
N ILE A 8 -26.15 -25.46 -39.49
CA ILE A 8 -26.63 -26.14 -38.27
C ILE A 8 -25.47 -26.37 -37.31
N PHE A 9 -24.33 -26.91 -37.78
CA PHE A 9 -23.12 -27.07 -36.95
C PHE A 9 -22.59 -25.76 -36.41
N GLN A 10 -22.58 -24.71 -37.23
CA GLN A 10 -22.15 -23.37 -36.80
C GLN A 10 -23.08 -22.81 -35.74
N GLY A 11 -24.40 -22.93 -35.90
CA GLY A 11 -25.38 -22.49 -34.91
C GLY A 11 -25.23 -23.24 -33.57
N LEU A 12 -25.05 -24.58 -33.65
CA LEU A 12 -24.83 -25.39 -32.45
C LEU A 12 -23.54 -25.00 -31.73
N PHE A 13 -22.45 -24.79 -32.47
CA PHE A 13 -21.18 -24.33 -31.89
C PHE A 13 -21.31 -22.99 -31.15
N TYR A 14 -21.99 -22.03 -31.78
CA TYR A 14 -22.21 -20.73 -31.10
C TYR A 14 -23.13 -20.86 -29.90
N ALA A 15 -24.17 -21.71 -29.96
CA ALA A 15 -25.04 -21.90 -28.80
C ALA A 15 -24.28 -22.54 -27.62
N VAL A 16 -23.43 -23.52 -27.86
CA VAL A 16 -22.59 -24.16 -26.84
C VAL A 16 -21.59 -23.15 -26.28
N PHE A 17 -20.93 -22.39 -27.16
CA PHE A 17 -19.96 -21.39 -26.78
C PHE A 17 -20.56 -20.29 -25.89
N MET A 18 -21.70 -19.73 -26.31
CA MET A 18 -22.41 -18.70 -25.54
C MET A 18 -23.00 -19.27 -24.24
N GLY A 19 -23.47 -20.52 -24.26
CA GLY A 19 -23.92 -21.22 -23.06
C GLY A 19 -22.77 -21.42 -22.05
N ALA A 20 -21.59 -21.80 -22.53
CA ALA A 20 -20.40 -21.92 -21.68
C ALA A 20 -19.99 -20.58 -21.08
N ILE A 21 -19.93 -19.51 -21.88
CA ILE A 21 -19.64 -18.15 -21.37
C ILE A 21 -20.67 -17.73 -20.32
N GLY A 22 -21.98 -17.90 -20.60
CA GLY A 22 -23.04 -17.56 -19.66
C GLY A 22 -22.94 -18.35 -18.36
N TYR A 23 -22.65 -19.64 -18.43
CA TYR A 23 -22.44 -20.47 -17.24
C TYR A 23 -21.23 -20.02 -16.42
N PHE A 24 -20.07 -19.88 -17.03
CA PHE A 24 -18.85 -19.46 -16.32
C PHE A 24 -18.83 -17.99 -15.87
N SER A 25 -19.73 -17.17 -16.40
CA SER A 25 -19.93 -15.79 -15.95
C SER A 25 -20.60 -15.72 -14.56
N THR A 26 -21.35 -16.75 -14.18
CA THR A 26 -22.11 -16.77 -12.92
C THR A 26 -21.74 -17.94 -12.01
N SER A 27 -21.00 -18.92 -12.50
CA SER A 27 -20.65 -20.14 -11.78
C SER A 27 -19.20 -20.55 -12.03
N PRO A 28 -18.41 -20.91 -11.01
CA PRO A 28 -18.76 -20.90 -9.59
C PRO A 28 -18.89 -19.46 -9.04
N ALA A 29 -19.74 -19.28 -8.03
CA ALA A 29 -19.85 -17.98 -7.35
C ALA A 29 -18.47 -17.61 -6.75
N TYR A 30 -17.89 -16.52 -7.23
CA TYR A 30 -16.58 -16.08 -6.79
C TYR A 30 -16.69 -15.36 -5.43
N THR A 31 -16.21 -16.00 -4.38
CA THR A 31 -16.11 -15.40 -3.04
C THR A 31 -14.69 -14.84 -2.86
N HIS A 32 -14.57 -13.52 -2.73
CA HIS A 32 -13.29 -12.84 -2.56
C HIS A 32 -12.63 -13.09 -1.20
N MET A 33 -13.44 -13.33 -0.19
CA MET A 33 -13.03 -13.59 1.19
C MET A 33 -13.93 -14.62 1.83
N PRO A 34 -13.42 -15.45 2.75
CA PRO A 34 -14.24 -16.24 3.65
C PRO A 34 -15.24 -15.36 4.41
N PRO A 35 -16.43 -15.89 4.74
CA PRO A 35 -17.49 -15.09 5.38
C PRO A 35 -17.16 -14.63 6.80
N ASP A 36 -16.14 -15.20 7.43
CA ASP A 36 -15.66 -14.90 8.79
C ASP A 36 -14.39 -14.03 8.81
N GLU A 37 -13.91 -13.61 7.63
CA GLU A 37 -12.70 -12.81 7.50
C GLU A 37 -13.01 -11.36 7.12
N THR A 38 -12.07 -10.50 7.49
CA THR A 38 -11.96 -9.10 7.09
C THR A 38 -10.58 -8.85 6.51
N LEU A 39 -10.40 -7.78 5.76
CA LEU A 39 -9.14 -7.42 5.13
C LEU A 39 -8.57 -6.15 5.75
N ILE A 40 -7.41 -6.25 6.36
CA ILE A 40 -6.62 -5.08 6.71
C ILE A 40 -5.80 -4.68 5.49
N LYS A 41 -5.97 -3.45 5.05
CA LYS A 41 -5.22 -2.85 3.94
C LYS A 41 -4.30 -1.77 4.49
N LEU A 42 -3.00 -2.02 4.43
CA LEU A 42 -1.96 -1.05 4.76
C LEU A 42 -1.52 -0.35 3.47
N SER A 43 -1.79 0.95 3.35
CA SER A 43 -1.56 1.68 2.10
C SER A 43 -1.23 3.14 2.36
N PHE A 44 0.05 3.50 2.30
CA PHE A 44 0.52 4.87 2.41
C PHE A 44 1.86 5.07 1.71
N SER A 45 2.26 6.33 1.60
CA SER A 45 3.59 6.72 1.13
C SER A 45 4.18 7.73 2.10
N HIS A 46 5.42 7.49 2.52
CA HIS A 46 6.12 8.33 3.48
C HIS A 46 7.59 8.49 3.09
N ALA A 47 8.14 9.65 3.37
CA ALA A 47 9.54 9.95 3.11
C ALA A 47 10.35 9.82 4.39
N GLY A 48 11.24 8.83 4.47
CA GLY A 48 12.23 8.77 5.54
C GLY A 48 13.05 10.05 5.63
N GLN A 49 13.62 10.33 6.76
CA GLN A 49 14.49 11.48 6.98
C GLN A 49 15.72 11.41 6.05
N ARG A 50 16.39 12.52 5.87
CA ARG A 50 17.61 12.58 5.06
C ARG A 50 18.78 11.94 5.80
N LYS A 51 19.59 11.18 5.07
CA LYS A 51 20.77 10.51 5.63
C LYS A 51 21.93 11.52 5.75
N GLY A 52 22.02 12.14 6.89
CA GLY A 52 23.03 13.16 7.22
C GLY A 52 22.49 14.57 7.31
N ALA A 53 23.27 15.43 7.94
CA ALA A 53 22.92 16.83 8.18
C ALA A 53 23.02 17.68 6.91
N CYS A 54 22.16 18.67 6.81
CA CYS A 54 22.32 19.75 5.84
C CYS A 54 23.48 20.66 6.27
N ARG A 55 24.25 21.15 5.31
CA ARG A 55 25.31 22.13 5.54
C ARG A 55 25.07 23.41 4.76
N GLU A 56 25.56 24.50 5.25
CA GLU A 56 25.62 25.74 4.48
C GLU A 56 26.73 25.67 3.43
N ARG A 57 26.49 26.27 2.28
CA ARG A 57 27.48 26.45 1.23
C ARG A 57 28.43 27.58 1.60
N THR A 58 29.69 27.40 1.27
CA THR A 58 30.66 28.49 1.42
C THR A 58 30.40 29.57 0.37
N PRO A 59 30.83 30.83 0.60
CA PRO A 59 30.72 31.91 -0.36
C PRO A 59 31.33 31.57 -1.73
N GLU A 60 32.45 30.82 -1.72
CA GLU A 60 33.13 30.39 -2.94
C GLU A 60 32.29 29.37 -3.72
N GLU A 61 31.66 28.41 -3.03
CA GLU A 61 30.74 27.45 -3.65
C GLU A 61 29.53 28.17 -4.28
N ILE A 62 29.01 29.20 -3.60
CA ILE A 62 27.86 29.98 -4.12
C ILE A 62 28.28 30.77 -5.37
N ALA A 63 29.49 31.34 -5.36
CA ALA A 63 29.98 32.10 -6.50
C ALA A 63 30.15 31.28 -7.80
N GLN A 64 30.45 29.95 -7.65
CA GLN A 64 30.60 29.04 -8.78
C GLN A 64 29.27 28.53 -9.34
N LEU A 65 28.14 28.78 -8.65
CA LEU A 65 26.84 28.33 -9.12
C LEU A 65 26.25 29.26 -10.18
N PRO A 66 25.41 28.72 -11.08
CA PRO A 66 24.57 29.53 -11.97
C PRO A 66 23.72 30.50 -11.13
N MET A 67 23.48 31.72 -11.67
CA MET A 67 22.75 32.77 -10.95
C MET A 67 21.41 32.33 -10.35
N ALA A 68 20.66 31.47 -11.05
CA ALA A 68 19.38 30.94 -10.60
C ALA A 68 19.50 30.06 -9.32
N GLN A 69 20.66 29.47 -9.07
CA GLN A 69 20.90 28.56 -7.94
C GLN A 69 21.61 29.21 -6.76
N ARG A 70 22.12 30.45 -6.89
CA ARG A 70 22.84 31.19 -5.84
C ARG A 70 21.96 31.52 -4.63
N LYS A 71 20.64 31.50 -4.81
CA LYS A 71 19.68 31.71 -3.70
C LYS A 71 19.58 30.52 -2.75
N VAL A 72 20.07 29.35 -3.16
CA VAL A 72 20.02 28.13 -2.35
C VAL A 72 21.33 28.03 -1.56
N THR A 73 21.32 28.48 -0.33
CA THR A 73 22.49 28.50 0.56
C THR A 73 22.74 27.17 1.26
N MET A 74 21.73 26.31 1.35
CA MET A 74 21.83 25.01 2.03
C MET A 74 22.04 23.85 1.05
N VAL A 75 22.94 22.94 1.40
CA VAL A 75 23.14 21.66 0.71
C VAL A 75 22.73 20.54 1.64
N CYS A 76 21.71 19.78 1.21
CA CYS A 76 21.26 18.60 1.98
C CYS A 76 21.56 17.33 1.19
N PRO A 77 21.97 16.25 1.86
CA PRO A 77 22.03 14.94 1.25
C PRO A 77 20.71 14.56 0.61
N ARG A 78 20.75 13.95 -0.56
CA ARG A 78 19.52 13.51 -1.25
C ARG A 78 19.03 12.17 -0.75
N GLU A 79 19.96 11.30 -0.35
CA GLU A 79 19.64 9.96 0.14
C GLU A 79 18.79 10.04 1.41
N ARG A 80 17.77 9.18 1.46
CA ARG A 80 16.86 9.05 2.59
C ARG A 80 17.11 7.75 3.34
N ILE A 81 16.71 7.73 4.58
CA ILE A 81 16.71 6.56 5.47
C ILE A 81 15.56 5.65 5.08
N ASP A 82 15.75 4.35 5.25
CA ASP A 82 14.71 3.36 5.06
C ASP A 82 13.60 3.57 6.10
N VAL A 83 12.37 3.33 5.71
CA VAL A 83 11.21 3.44 6.61
C VAL A 83 10.85 2.03 7.09
N ILE A 84 10.88 1.82 8.40
CA ILE A 84 10.49 0.54 9.01
C ILE A 84 9.04 0.65 9.44
N VAL A 85 8.23 -0.35 9.08
CA VAL A 85 6.80 -0.40 9.41
C VAL A 85 6.49 -1.72 10.06
N GLU A 86 5.76 -1.64 11.17
CA GLU A 86 5.21 -2.81 11.86
C GLU A 86 3.71 -2.66 12.12
N LEU A 87 3.02 -3.78 12.01
CA LEU A 87 1.62 -3.92 12.39
C LEU A 87 1.47 -5.13 13.29
N GLU A 88 0.94 -4.91 14.47
CA GLU A 88 0.57 -5.96 15.43
C GLU A 88 -0.94 -6.01 15.61
N MET A 89 -1.46 -7.19 15.91
CA MET A 89 -2.84 -7.42 16.30
C MET A 89 -2.87 -8.33 17.53
N ASP A 90 -3.53 -7.89 18.59
CA ASP A 90 -3.66 -8.61 19.85
C ASP A 90 -2.29 -9.04 20.43
N GLY A 91 -1.28 -8.17 20.29
CA GLY A 91 0.09 -8.42 20.74
C GLY A 91 0.90 -9.37 19.85
N LYS A 92 0.37 -9.81 18.71
CA LYS A 92 1.09 -10.64 17.73
C LYS A 92 1.48 -9.82 16.53
N LEU A 93 2.73 -9.96 16.09
CA LEU A 93 3.23 -9.32 14.88
C LEU A 93 2.52 -9.93 13.66
N LEU A 94 1.77 -9.09 12.91
CA LEU A 94 1.14 -9.47 11.65
C LEU A 94 2.03 -9.14 10.44
N TYR A 95 2.76 -8.04 10.55
CA TYR A 95 3.52 -7.53 9.42
C TYR A 95 4.70 -6.69 9.88
N HIS A 96 5.86 -6.91 9.24
CA HIS A 96 7.07 -6.12 9.41
C HIS A 96 7.76 -5.98 8.06
N GLU A 97 8.13 -4.77 7.67
CA GLU A 97 8.89 -4.53 6.44
C GLU A 97 9.77 -3.28 6.55
N VAL A 98 10.92 -3.36 5.89
CA VAL A 98 11.84 -2.24 5.70
C VAL A 98 11.65 -1.70 4.28
N LEU A 99 11.02 -0.54 4.19
CA LEU A 99 10.68 0.12 2.94
C LEU A 99 11.85 0.98 2.46
N LYS A 100 12.45 0.62 1.35
CA LYS A 100 13.55 1.38 0.75
C LYS A 100 13.02 2.61 0.02
N PRO A 101 13.71 3.77 0.12
CA PRO A 101 13.37 4.95 -0.68
C PRO A 101 13.47 4.66 -2.16
N GLY A 102 12.53 5.18 -2.93
CA GLY A 102 12.49 5.02 -4.39
C GLY A 102 13.56 5.83 -5.12
N GLY A 103 13.78 5.46 -6.40
CA GLY A 103 14.72 6.11 -7.31
C GLY A 103 16.17 5.60 -7.17
N LEU A 104 16.97 5.79 -8.20
CA LEU A 104 18.37 5.34 -8.25
C LEU A 104 19.24 5.94 -7.14
N SER A 105 18.98 7.19 -6.76
CA SER A 105 19.68 7.91 -5.69
C SER A 105 19.01 7.78 -4.32
N ARG A 106 18.04 6.87 -4.17
CA ARG A 106 17.30 6.64 -2.91
C ARG A 106 16.78 7.95 -2.28
N SER A 107 16.34 8.87 -3.10
CA SER A 107 15.94 10.23 -2.70
C SER A 107 14.44 10.47 -2.68
N SER A 108 13.65 9.50 -3.15
CA SER A 108 12.21 9.60 -3.25
C SER A 108 11.51 9.07 -1.98
N ILE A 109 10.19 9.03 -2.02
CA ILE A 109 9.34 8.47 -0.96
C ILE A 109 9.41 6.95 -0.96
N SER A 110 9.19 6.34 0.21
CA SER A 110 8.92 4.92 0.38
C SER A 110 7.41 4.70 0.35
N SER A 111 6.95 3.65 -0.32
CA SER A 111 5.53 3.35 -0.45
C SER A 111 5.24 1.92 -0.05
N ILE A 112 4.09 1.70 0.57
CA ILE A 112 3.62 0.39 0.96
C ILE A 112 2.19 0.18 0.47
N TYR A 113 1.92 -1.03 0.01
CA TYR A 113 0.59 -1.54 -0.26
C TYR A 113 0.54 -3.02 0.11
N ARG A 114 -0.12 -3.32 1.22
CA ARG A 114 -0.27 -4.71 1.70
C ARG A 114 -1.71 -5.00 2.05
N ARG A 115 -2.09 -6.25 1.84
CA ARG A 115 -3.39 -6.81 2.21
C ARG A 115 -3.13 -7.96 3.15
N VAL A 116 -3.71 -7.91 4.33
CA VAL A 116 -3.58 -8.94 5.36
C VAL A 116 -4.99 -9.42 5.73
N PRO A 117 -5.39 -10.63 5.32
CA PRO A 117 -6.64 -11.21 5.77
C PRO A 117 -6.52 -11.59 7.24
N VAL A 118 -7.53 -11.25 8.02
CA VAL A 118 -7.61 -11.55 9.45
C VAL A 118 -9.04 -11.95 9.80
N LYS A 119 -9.22 -12.61 10.94
CA LYS A 119 -10.57 -12.94 11.42
C LYS A 119 -11.33 -11.66 11.78
N ALA A 120 -12.64 -11.67 11.52
CA ALA A 120 -13.52 -10.60 11.96
C ALA A 120 -13.73 -10.68 13.48
N GLY A 121 -13.94 -9.53 14.11
CA GLY A 121 -14.13 -9.44 15.55
C GLY A 121 -13.63 -8.12 16.12
N ILE A 122 -13.55 -8.05 17.43
CA ILE A 122 -12.96 -6.92 18.15
C ILE A 122 -11.48 -7.26 18.38
N HIS A 123 -10.60 -6.40 17.88
CA HIS A 123 -9.15 -6.60 17.95
C HIS A 123 -8.45 -5.29 18.33
N THR A 124 -7.34 -5.42 19.04
CA THR A 124 -6.44 -4.30 19.28
C THR A 124 -5.36 -4.28 18.22
N LEU A 125 -5.37 -3.24 17.38
CA LEU A 125 -4.37 -3.01 16.34
C LEU A 125 -3.34 -1.99 16.83
N LYS A 126 -2.07 -2.30 16.62
CA LYS A 126 -0.95 -1.40 16.90
C LYS A 126 -0.09 -1.26 15.66
N ALA A 127 -0.06 -0.05 15.09
CA ALA A 127 0.79 0.30 13.97
C ALA A 127 1.97 1.13 14.45
N ARG A 128 3.17 0.80 13.99
CA ARG A 128 4.41 1.51 14.34
C ARG A 128 5.21 1.85 13.08
N LEU A 129 5.90 2.98 13.10
CA LEU A 129 6.76 3.42 12.02
C LEU A 129 8.02 4.05 12.57
N ASN A 130 9.15 3.76 11.91
CA ASN A 130 10.43 4.45 12.12
C ASN A 130 10.90 5.03 10.79
N ASP A 131 11.22 6.32 10.77
CA ASP A 131 11.72 7.04 9.59
C ASP A 131 13.01 7.82 9.85
N ASN A 132 13.56 7.75 11.09
CA ASN A 132 14.75 8.51 11.51
C ASN A 132 16.02 7.66 11.59
N GLY A 133 15.90 6.32 11.47
CA GLY A 133 17.04 5.40 11.53
C GLY A 133 17.64 5.22 12.92
N GLU A 134 17.02 5.73 13.95
CA GLU A 134 17.37 5.48 15.35
C GLU A 134 16.72 4.19 15.83
N ASP A 135 17.18 3.68 16.97
CA ASP A 135 16.59 2.50 17.57
C ASP A 135 15.15 2.77 18.05
N GLY A 136 14.23 1.87 17.73
CA GLY A 136 12.83 1.94 18.14
C GLY A 136 11.91 2.53 17.06
N PHE A 137 10.73 3.01 17.48
CA PHE A 137 9.71 3.58 16.61
C PHE A 137 9.37 5.00 17.06
N ASN A 138 9.48 5.95 16.15
CA ASN A 138 9.17 7.35 16.43
C ASN A 138 7.69 7.70 16.22
N TYR A 139 6.94 6.83 15.57
CA TYR A 139 5.48 6.91 15.45
C TYR A 139 4.84 5.61 15.87
N ALA A 140 3.82 5.69 16.72
CA ALA A 140 3.03 4.55 17.13
C ALA A 140 1.57 4.97 17.32
N HIS A 141 0.65 4.11 16.96
CA HIS A 141 -0.78 4.27 17.22
C HIS A 141 -1.37 2.91 17.57
N GLU A 142 -2.15 2.88 18.63
CA GLU A 142 -2.82 1.68 19.11
C GLU A 142 -4.29 2.00 19.35
N GLU A 143 -5.18 1.18 18.80
CA GLU A 143 -6.61 1.39 18.89
C GLU A 143 -7.32 0.03 18.87
N THR A 144 -8.38 -0.08 19.67
CA THR A 144 -9.28 -1.23 19.64
C THR A 144 -10.37 -0.96 18.61
N VAL A 145 -10.43 -1.81 17.59
CA VAL A 145 -11.32 -1.66 16.44
C VAL A 145 -12.24 -2.87 16.30
N THR A 146 -13.43 -2.63 15.76
CA THR A 146 -14.34 -3.69 15.35
C THR A 146 -14.16 -3.97 13.87
N LEU A 147 -13.73 -5.18 13.55
CA LEU A 147 -13.53 -5.66 12.20
C LEU A 147 -14.74 -6.46 11.75
N ASP A 148 -15.60 -5.86 10.91
CA ASP A 148 -16.78 -6.53 10.39
C ASP A 148 -16.44 -7.54 9.29
N PRO A 149 -17.11 -8.70 9.22
CA PRO A 149 -16.90 -9.69 8.17
C PRO A 149 -17.12 -9.10 6.76
N GLY A 150 -16.26 -9.47 5.80
CA GLY A 150 -16.34 -9.03 4.42
C GLY A 150 -16.02 -7.56 4.19
N ARG A 151 -15.58 -6.83 5.21
CA ARG A 151 -15.20 -5.42 5.10
C ARG A 151 -13.70 -5.22 4.98
N VAL A 152 -13.31 -3.98 4.64
CA VAL A 152 -11.91 -3.58 4.54
C VAL A 152 -11.61 -2.47 5.54
N MET A 153 -10.63 -2.72 6.40
CA MET A 153 -10.01 -1.71 7.26
C MET A 153 -8.81 -1.12 6.53
N LEU A 154 -8.80 0.18 6.29
CA LEU A 154 -7.66 0.90 5.72
C LEU A 154 -6.83 1.50 6.85
N ILE A 155 -5.54 1.19 6.84
CA ILE A 155 -4.52 1.85 7.67
C ILE A 155 -3.71 2.76 6.76
N ASP A 156 -3.76 4.05 7.03
CA ASP A 156 -3.05 5.11 6.32
C ASP A 156 -2.11 5.83 7.29
N PHE A 157 -1.07 6.46 6.77
CA PHE A 157 -0.16 7.30 7.57
C PHE A 157 -0.07 8.69 6.94
N ARG A 158 -0.55 9.70 7.66
CA ARG A 158 -0.57 11.08 7.21
C ARG A 158 -0.25 12.04 8.36
N ASP A 159 0.46 13.09 8.04
CA ASP A 159 0.77 14.18 8.99
C ASP A 159 1.40 13.67 10.31
N GLY A 160 2.28 12.66 10.20
CA GLY A 160 2.97 12.07 11.33
C GLY A 160 2.12 11.19 12.24
N ARG A 161 0.98 10.68 11.76
CA ARG A 161 0.10 9.80 12.53
C ARG A 161 -0.53 8.72 11.68
N PHE A 162 -0.80 7.58 12.29
CA PHE A 162 -1.64 6.56 11.69
C PHE A 162 -3.12 6.93 11.80
N VAL A 163 -3.87 6.59 10.77
CA VAL A 163 -5.32 6.78 10.69
C VAL A 163 -5.95 5.48 10.27
N PHE A 164 -6.82 4.93 11.13
CA PHE A 164 -7.57 3.71 10.86
C PHE A 164 -8.96 4.09 10.34
N LYS A 165 -9.32 3.56 9.16
CA LYS A 165 -10.60 3.86 8.50
C LYS A 165 -11.29 2.58 8.10
N THR A 166 -12.48 2.36 8.59
CA THR A 166 -13.35 1.29 8.08
C THR A 166 -14.01 1.79 6.80
N HIS A 167 -13.79 1.11 5.69
CA HIS A 167 -14.47 1.42 4.44
C HIS A 167 -15.80 0.66 4.39
N ASN A 168 -16.89 1.39 4.51
CA ASN A 168 -18.20 0.85 4.16
C ASN A 168 -18.21 0.64 2.64
N ALA A 169 -18.21 -0.61 2.19
CA ALA A 169 -18.50 -0.88 0.80
C ALA A 169 -19.90 -0.30 0.53
N THR A 170 -19.94 0.86 -0.09
CA THR A 170 -21.17 1.42 -0.62
C THR A 170 -21.74 0.41 -1.61
N LYS A 171 -22.96 -0.03 -1.36
CA LYS A 171 -23.76 -0.89 -2.24
C LYS A 171 -23.98 -0.23 -3.58
#